data_e47f8557b69c10ae72550c0a17521f58
#
_entry.id   e47f8557b69c10ae72550c0a17521f58
#
_cell.length_a   1.000
_cell.length_b   1.000
_cell.length_c   1.000
_cell.angle_alpha   90.00
_cell.angle_beta   90.00
_cell.angle_gamma   90.00
#
_symmetry.space_group_name_H-M   'P 1'
#
loop_
_entity.id
_entity.type
_entity.pdbx_description
1 polymer ?
#
loop_
_entity_poly.entity_id
_entity_poly.type
_entity_poly.pdbx_seq_one_letter_code
_entity_poly.pdbx_strand_id
1 'polypeptide(L)'
;MIQRNAPPLVRLHPVGAAEPISFTSTGLDAFTLLEGIEGLGLPPVDHRLTERSGGYGSILRSTHLKEREIFVPLKIMGANQEEVLTAWRRLLDALHPSRGSARLEVRLPGAAPRFIDVLYKEGLKGEFGQKYRKTHLSVGLTLLAPHPLFYGEDHLLSWSPKSSEGK
;
A
#
# COMPACT_ATOMS: atom_id res chain seq x y z
N MET A 1 22.65 -20.62 8.23
CA MET A 1 22.37 -20.12 6.86
C MET A 1 21.58 -18.84 6.99
N ILE A 2 22.19 -17.68 6.82
CA ILE A 2 21.52 -16.37 6.91
C ILE A 2 20.68 -16.27 5.65
N GLN A 3 19.36 -16.37 5.77
CA GLN A 3 18.45 -16.01 4.70
C GLN A 3 18.70 -14.53 4.37
N ARG A 4 19.33 -14.28 3.25
CA ARG A 4 19.45 -12.92 2.70
C ARG A 4 18.04 -12.38 2.57
N ASN A 5 17.82 -11.17 3.07
CA ASN A 5 16.57 -10.44 3.09
C ASN A 5 15.79 -10.66 1.79
N ALA A 6 14.77 -11.51 1.86
CA ALA A 6 13.81 -11.59 0.77
C ALA A 6 13.13 -10.21 0.68
N PRO A 7 12.93 -9.66 -0.50
CA PRO A 7 12.25 -8.39 -0.64
C PRO A 7 10.78 -8.48 -0.19
N PRO A 8 10.17 -7.37 0.19
CA PRO A 8 8.75 -7.35 0.52
C PRO A 8 7.92 -7.79 -0.69
N LEU A 9 6.89 -8.59 -0.42
CA LEU A 9 5.86 -8.90 -1.40
C LEU A 9 4.74 -7.87 -1.25
N VAL A 10 4.42 -7.18 -2.33
CA VAL A 10 3.33 -6.21 -2.39
C VAL A 10 2.33 -6.66 -3.45
N ARG A 11 1.05 -6.70 -3.10
CA ARG A 11 -0.05 -7.04 -4.01
C ARG A 11 -1.15 -6.00 -3.93
N LEU A 12 -1.69 -5.67 -5.07
CA LEU A 12 -2.86 -4.80 -5.18
C LEU A 12 -4.07 -5.67 -5.53
N HIS A 13 -5.09 -5.63 -4.69
CA HIS A 13 -6.37 -6.30 -4.87
C HIS A 13 -7.42 -5.28 -5.30
N PRO A 14 -7.72 -5.15 -6.60
CA PRO A 14 -8.73 -4.23 -7.09
C PRO A 14 -10.14 -4.68 -6.70
N VAL A 15 -11.05 -3.76 -6.52
CA VAL A 15 -12.46 -4.08 -6.29
C VAL A 15 -13.08 -4.71 -7.54
N GLY A 16 -13.73 -5.85 -7.37
CA GLY A 16 -14.44 -6.54 -8.45
C GLY A 16 -13.54 -7.18 -9.52
N ALA A 17 -12.22 -7.20 -9.34
CA ALA A 17 -11.31 -7.90 -10.24
C ALA A 17 -11.06 -9.34 -9.77
N ALA A 18 -10.91 -10.25 -10.74
CA ALA A 18 -10.72 -11.67 -10.46
C ALA A 18 -9.35 -11.99 -9.87
N GLU A 19 -8.32 -11.21 -10.20
CA GLU A 19 -6.94 -11.51 -9.80
C GLU A 19 -6.19 -10.29 -9.26
N PRO A 20 -5.42 -10.46 -8.17
CA PRO A 20 -4.55 -9.41 -7.65
C PRO A 20 -3.40 -9.11 -8.63
N ILE A 21 -2.89 -7.88 -8.57
CA ILE A 21 -1.67 -7.48 -9.27
C ILE A 21 -0.52 -7.60 -8.29
N SER A 22 0.41 -8.52 -8.55
CA SER A 22 1.61 -8.71 -7.74
C SER A 22 2.72 -7.78 -8.21
N PHE A 23 3.34 -7.08 -7.27
CA PHE A 23 4.54 -6.28 -7.47
C PHE A 23 5.71 -7.04 -6.88
N THR A 24 6.50 -7.69 -7.73
CA THR A 24 7.62 -8.53 -7.31
C THR A 24 8.95 -7.83 -7.59
N SER A 25 9.95 -8.15 -6.81
CA SER A 25 11.31 -7.64 -7.05
C SER A 25 12.14 -8.56 -7.96
N THR A 26 11.57 -9.69 -8.40
CA THR A 26 12.30 -10.71 -9.16
C THR A 26 12.44 -10.38 -10.66
N GLY A 27 11.65 -9.43 -11.16
CA GLY A 27 11.66 -9.06 -12.58
C GLY A 27 11.06 -10.12 -13.52
N LEU A 28 10.42 -11.14 -12.97
CA LEU A 28 9.77 -12.21 -13.76
C LEU A 28 8.31 -11.89 -14.10
N ASP A 29 7.70 -10.97 -13.35
CA ASP A 29 6.32 -10.54 -13.56
C ASP A 29 6.26 -9.21 -14.33
N ALA A 30 5.09 -8.94 -14.90
CA ALA A 30 4.85 -7.69 -15.64
C ALA A 30 5.07 -6.43 -14.78
N PHE A 31 5.02 -6.54 -13.46
CA PHE A 31 5.23 -5.44 -12.53
C PHE A 31 6.36 -5.76 -11.56
N THR A 32 7.46 -5.03 -11.70
CA THR A 32 8.61 -5.15 -10.81
C THR A 32 8.61 -4.01 -9.80
N LEU A 33 8.61 -4.35 -8.50
CA LEU A 33 8.81 -3.39 -7.43
C LEU A 33 10.28 -2.96 -7.41
N LEU A 34 10.51 -1.66 -7.51
CA LEU A 34 11.85 -1.07 -7.38
C LEU A 34 12.14 -0.73 -5.91
N GLU A 35 13.40 -0.43 -5.60
CA GLU A 35 13.79 0.05 -4.29
C GLU A 35 13.19 1.45 -4.01
N GLY A 36 12.91 1.74 -2.73
CA GLY A 36 12.40 3.04 -2.31
C GLY A 36 10.88 3.10 -2.09
N ILE A 37 10.24 1.96 -1.75
CA ILE A 37 8.87 2.01 -1.25
C ILE A 37 8.81 2.79 0.06
N GLU A 38 7.88 3.74 0.17
CA GLU A 38 7.72 4.61 1.33
C GLU A 38 6.31 4.53 1.89
N GLY A 39 6.12 5.03 3.13
CA GLY A 39 4.80 5.10 3.76
C GLY A 39 4.37 3.81 4.49
N LEU A 40 5.24 2.81 4.66
CA LEU A 40 4.91 1.57 5.37
C LEU A 40 5.13 1.65 6.90
N GLY A 41 5.80 2.70 7.38
CA GLY A 41 6.08 2.92 8.80
C GLY A 41 4.90 3.51 9.59
N LEU A 42 5.17 4.43 10.51
CA LEU A 42 4.15 5.17 11.24
C LEU A 42 3.41 6.15 10.30
N PRO A 43 2.09 6.30 10.46
CA PRO A 43 1.34 7.31 9.72
C PRO A 43 1.71 8.73 10.19
N PRO A 44 1.42 9.76 9.40
CA PRO A 44 1.54 11.14 9.84
C PRO A 44 0.66 11.41 11.07
N VAL A 45 1.20 12.16 12.02
CA VAL A 45 0.56 12.44 13.31
C VAL A 45 0.37 13.94 13.47
N ASP A 46 -0.80 14.31 13.96
CA ASP A 46 -1.12 15.69 14.37
C ASP A 46 -1.28 15.75 15.89
N HIS A 47 -0.41 16.51 16.55
CA HIS A 47 -0.45 16.75 17.99
C HIS A 47 -1.02 18.12 18.29
N ARG A 48 -2.15 18.19 19.00
CA ARG A 48 -2.67 19.45 19.51
C ARG A 48 -2.07 19.73 20.86
N LEU A 49 -1.29 20.81 20.91
CA LEU A 49 -0.59 21.27 22.09
C LEU A 49 -1.23 22.56 22.61
N THR A 50 -1.24 22.76 23.93
CA THR A 50 -1.62 24.01 24.58
C THR A 50 -0.46 24.48 25.45
N GLU A 51 -0.05 25.71 25.30
CA GLU A 51 0.99 26.31 26.13
C GLU A 51 0.57 26.32 27.61
N ARG A 52 1.55 26.09 28.49
CA ARG A 52 1.37 26.22 29.93
C ARG A 52 1.39 27.69 30.32
N SER A 53 0.36 28.15 31.02
CA SER A 53 0.37 29.45 31.66
C SER A 53 1.35 29.43 32.83
N GLY A 54 2.46 30.20 32.73
CA GLY A 54 3.44 30.35 33.78
C GLY A 54 4.48 29.26 33.93
N GLY A 55 4.79 28.48 32.88
CA GLY A 55 5.79 27.40 32.91
C GLY A 55 6.44 27.14 31.55
N TYR A 56 7.43 26.24 31.54
CA TYR A 56 8.07 25.78 30.30
C TYR A 56 7.27 24.64 29.66
N GLY A 57 7.24 24.65 28.31
CA GLY A 57 6.67 23.58 27.48
C GLY A 57 5.16 23.66 27.30
N SER A 58 4.60 22.61 26.69
CA SER A 58 3.18 22.53 26.31
C SER A 58 2.53 21.29 26.88
N ILE A 59 1.22 21.30 27.01
CA ILE A 59 0.40 20.16 27.41
C ILE A 59 -0.18 19.52 26.14
N LEU A 60 0.02 18.23 25.94
CA LEU A 60 -0.61 17.48 24.87
C LEU A 60 -2.12 17.34 25.16
N ARG A 61 -2.96 17.86 24.29
CA ARG A 61 -4.42 17.80 24.38
C ARG A 61 -5.00 16.62 23.64
N SER A 62 -4.53 16.40 22.41
CA SER A 62 -4.97 15.26 21.59
C SER A 62 -3.92 14.89 20.55
N THR A 63 -4.01 13.67 20.09
CA THR A 63 -3.20 13.12 18.99
C THR A 63 -4.12 12.51 17.96
N HIS A 64 -3.98 12.91 16.71
CA HIS A 64 -4.75 12.38 15.59
C HIS A 64 -3.80 11.81 14.54
N LEU A 65 -4.13 10.61 14.05
CA LEU A 65 -3.47 10.04 12.89
C LEU A 65 -4.10 10.62 11.64
N LYS A 66 -3.29 11.11 10.72
CA LYS A 66 -3.74 11.62 9.41
C LYS A 66 -3.74 10.50 8.39
N GLU A 67 -4.38 10.75 7.25
CA GLU A 67 -4.28 9.88 6.08
C GLU A 67 -2.82 9.61 5.73
N ARG A 68 -2.57 8.44 5.18
CA ARG A 68 -1.24 7.97 4.83
C ARG A 68 -1.05 7.98 3.32
N GLU A 69 0.09 8.43 2.87
CA GLU A 69 0.54 8.25 1.51
C GLU A 69 1.53 7.07 1.45
N ILE A 70 1.37 6.23 0.44
CA ILE A 70 2.26 5.10 0.17
C ILE A 70 2.82 5.30 -1.22
N PHE A 71 4.13 5.49 -1.31
CA PHE A 71 4.85 5.58 -2.57
C PHE A 71 5.36 4.21 -2.98
N VAL A 72 5.02 3.78 -4.20
CA VAL A 72 5.37 2.48 -4.75
C VAL A 72 6.08 2.70 -6.09
N PRO A 73 7.41 2.64 -6.13
CA PRO A 73 8.17 2.72 -7.37
C PRO A 73 8.07 1.41 -8.13
N LEU A 74 7.58 1.46 -9.36
CA LEU A 74 7.32 0.30 -10.20
C LEU A 74 8.02 0.40 -11.54
N LYS A 75 8.42 -0.76 -12.04
CA LYS A 75 8.82 -0.95 -13.43
C LYS A 75 7.84 -1.93 -14.08
N ILE A 76 7.14 -1.46 -15.09
CA ILE A 76 6.24 -2.27 -15.90
C ILE A 76 7.07 -2.87 -17.02
N MET A 77 7.03 -4.18 -17.20
CA MET A 77 7.86 -4.92 -18.15
C MET A 77 6.99 -5.73 -19.10
N GLY A 78 7.51 -5.96 -20.30
CA GLY A 78 6.93 -6.83 -21.32
C GLY A 78 7.96 -7.24 -22.35
N ALA A 79 7.75 -8.32 -23.09
CA ALA A 79 8.63 -8.75 -24.16
C ALA A 79 8.61 -7.76 -25.35
N ASN A 80 7.54 -7.01 -25.48
CA ASN A 80 7.34 -6.02 -26.52
C ASN A 80 6.51 -4.84 -26.01
N GLN A 81 6.35 -3.83 -26.85
CA GLN A 81 5.61 -2.61 -26.53
C GLN A 81 4.13 -2.85 -26.22
N GLU A 82 3.50 -3.79 -26.90
CA GLU A 82 2.08 -4.11 -26.72
C GLU A 82 1.82 -4.71 -25.33
N GLU A 83 2.67 -5.60 -24.88
CA GLU A 83 2.59 -6.18 -23.52
C GLU A 83 2.78 -5.13 -22.43
N VAL A 84 3.74 -4.21 -22.59
CA VAL A 84 3.93 -3.09 -21.65
C VAL A 84 2.68 -2.22 -21.59
N LEU A 85 2.07 -1.89 -22.73
CA LEU A 85 0.84 -1.09 -22.78
C LEU A 85 -0.36 -1.85 -22.21
N THR A 86 -0.44 -3.15 -22.42
CA THR A 86 -1.49 -4.00 -21.83
C THR A 86 -1.38 -4.06 -20.30
N ALA A 87 -0.18 -4.27 -19.79
CA ALA A 87 0.07 -4.21 -18.34
C ALA A 87 -0.23 -2.82 -17.75
N TRP A 88 0.18 -1.76 -18.44
CA TRP A 88 -0.15 -0.39 -18.06
C TRP A 88 -1.66 -0.14 -17.98
N ARG A 89 -2.43 -0.55 -19.00
CA ARG A 89 -3.90 -0.43 -18.99
C ARG A 89 -4.54 -1.22 -17.86
N ARG A 90 -4.02 -2.42 -17.57
CA ARG A 90 -4.48 -3.23 -16.44
C ARG A 90 -4.30 -2.50 -15.10
N LEU A 91 -3.17 -1.82 -14.91
CA LEU A 91 -2.92 -1.03 -13.71
C LEU A 91 -3.84 0.20 -13.62
N LEU A 92 -4.06 0.91 -14.75
CA LEU A 92 -4.99 2.03 -14.81
C LEU A 92 -6.42 1.61 -14.46
N ASP A 93 -6.87 0.48 -15.01
CA ASP A 93 -8.20 -0.05 -14.75
C ASP A 93 -8.36 -0.48 -13.28
N ALA A 94 -7.34 -1.12 -12.71
CA ALA A 94 -7.32 -1.56 -11.32
C ALA A 94 -7.42 -0.40 -10.31
N LEU A 95 -6.85 0.76 -10.65
CA LEU A 95 -6.80 1.95 -9.80
C LEU A 95 -7.75 3.05 -10.25
N HIS A 96 -8.67 2.75 -11.18
CA HIS A 96 -9.60 3.75 -11.67
C HIS A 96 -10.49 4.27 -10.55
N PRO A 97 -10.62 5.60 -10.35
CA PRO A 97 -11.38 6.18 -9.23
C PRO A 97 -12.82 5.73 -9.12
N SER A 98 -13.47 5.37 -10.24
CA SER A 98 -14.85 4.88 -10.25
C SER A 98 -15.03 3.49 -9.62
N ARG A 99 -13.94 2.73 -9.41
CA ARG A 99 -13.98 1.41 -8.75
C ARG A 99 -13.95 1.50 -7.22
N GLY A 100 -13.67 2.68 -6.67
CA GLY A 100 -13.51 2.90 -5.23
C GLY A 100 -12.10 2.54 -4.72
N SER A 101 -12.02 2.10 -3.46
CA SER A 101 -10.76 1.76 -2.82
C SER A 101 -10.28 0.37 -3.20
N ALA A 102 -9.00 0.25 -3.59
CA ALA A 102 -8.34 -1.04 -3.73
C ALA A 102 -7.72 -1.45 -2.38
N ARG A 103 -7.47 -2.75 -2.19
CA ARG A 103 -6.76 -3.25 -1.00
C ARG A 103 -5.30 -3.52 -1.36
N LEU A 104 -4.39 -2.94 -0.61
CA LEU A 104 -2.95 -3.19 -0.73
C LEU A 104 -2.54 -4.22 0.33
N GLU A 105 -2.01 -5.35 -0.10
CA GLU A 105 -1.38 -6.37 0.74
C GLU A 105 0.13 -6.11 0.76
N VAL A 106 0.69 -6.05 1.95
CA VAL A 106 2.15 -5.95 2.17
C VAL A 106 2.57 -7.10 3.06
N ARG A 107 3.50 -7.91 2.59
CA ARG A 107 4.11 -8.99 3.37
C ARG A 107 5.61 -8.78 3.45
N LEU A 108 6.07 -8.51 4.67
CA LEU A 108 7.50 -8.47 4.96
C LEU A 108 8.04 -9.89 5.18
N PRO A 109 9.33 -10.16 4.93
CA PRO A 109 9.95 -11.46 5.17
C PRO A 109 9.75 -11.93 6.61
N GLY A 110 9.20 -13.14 6.78
CA GLY A 110 8.94 -13.71 8.11
C GLY A 110 7.76 -13.13 8.87
N ALA A 111 6.98 -12.22 8.28
CA ALA A 111 5.80 -11.63 8.89
C ALA A 111 4.50 -12.08 8.20
N ALA A 112 3.40 -12.04 8.95
CA ALA A 112 2.06 -12.22 8.39
C ALA A 112 1.70 -11.08 7.43
N PRO A 113 0.85 -11.32 6.42
CA PRO A 113 0.39 -10.28 5.53
C PRO A 113 -0.36 -9.19 6.29
N ARG A 114 -0.17 -7.95 5.87
CA ARG A 114 -0.88 -6.77 6.36
C ARG A 114 -1.59 -6.12 5.20
N PHE A 115 -2.78 -5.61 5.47
CA PHE A 115 -3.66 -5.01 4.47
C PHE A 115 -3.94 -3.56 4.82
N ILE A 116 -4.15 -2.74 3.79
CA ILE A 116 -4.61 -1.36 3.92
C ILE A 116 -5.42 -0.99 2.69
N ASP A 117 -6.55 -0.32 2.89
CA ASP A 117 -7.38 0.15 1.78
C ASP A 117 -6.84 1.47 1.25
N VAL A 118 -6.66 1.54 -0.07
CA VAL A 118 -5.98 2.64 -0.75
C VAL A 118 -6.78 3.16 -1.93
N LEU A 119 -6.60 4.44 -2.21
CA LEU A 119 -7.10 5.14 -3.38
C LEU A 119 -5.93 5.56 -4.26
N TYR A 120 -6.15 5.64 -5.55
CA TYR A 120 -5.17 6.27 -6.45
C TYR A 120 -5.04 7.77 -6.12
N LYS A 121 -3.81 8.23 -5.97
CA LYS A 121 -3.51 9.66 -5.81
C LYS A 121 -2.83 10.23 -7.04
N GLU A 122 -1.66 9.70 -7.41
CA GLU A 122 -0.90 10.19 -8.55
C GLU A 122 0.14 9.16 -9.05
N GLY A 123 0.83 9.49 -10.16
CA GLY A 123 1.94 8.71 -10.71
C GLY A 123 1.64 8.05 -12.06
N LEU A 124 0.37 7.92 -12.45
CA LEU A 124 -0.02 7.27 -13.71
C LEU A 124 -0.44 8.29 -14.79
N LYS A 125 0.33 9.36 -14.95
CA LYS A 125 -0.01 10.47 -15.87
C LYS A 125 0.17 10.16 -17.36
N GLY A 126 0.70 8.98 -17.71
CA GLY A 126 0.88 8.60 -19.12
C GLY A 126 2.02 9.32 -19.82
N GLU A 127 3.06 9.69 -19.10
CA GLU A 127 4.25 10.33 -19.68
C GLU A 127 5.11 9.29 -20.41
N PHE A 128 4.84 9.09 -21.69
CA PHE A 128 5.56 8.14 -22.56
C PHE A 128 6.82 8.75 -23.21
N GLY A 129 7.52 9.62 -22.53
CA GLY A 129 8.75 10.25 -23.00
C GLY A 129 10.01 9.39 -22.73
N GLN A 130 10.99 9.98 -22.05
CA GLN A 130 12.29 9.34 -21.79
C GLN A 130 12.21 8.08 -20.91
N LYS A 131 11.16 7.95 -20.06
CA LYS A 131 10.94 6.82 -19.15
C LYS A 131 10.34 5.59 -19.85
N TYR A 132 9.83 5.75 -21.06
CA TYR A 132 9.22 4.68 -21.84
C TYR A 132 10.24 4.06 -22.79
N ARG A 133 10.39 2.76 -22.69
CA ARG A 133 11.19 1.93 -23.61
C ARG A 133 10.30 0.87 -24.24
N LYS A 134 10.76 0.26 -25.34
CA LYS A 134 9.98 -0.78 -26.04
C LYS A 134 9.59 -1.96 -25.13
N THR A 135 10.36 -2.23 -24.06
CA THR A 135 10.20 -3.40 -23.19
C THR A 135 9.90 -3.04 -21.73
N HIS A 136 9.89 -1.75 -21.38
CA HIS A 136 9.59 -1.34 -20.01
C HIS A 136 9.15 0.13 -19.89
N LEU A 137 8.40 0.40 -18.83
CA LEU A 137 7.99 1.74 -18.39
C LEU A 137 8.22 1.84 -16.87
N SER A 138 8.94 2.87 -16.42
CA SER A 138 9.12 3.14 -15.00
C SER A 138 8.13 4.19 -14.52
N VAL A 139 7.45 3.92 -13.41
CA VAL A 139 6.45 4.80 -12.82
C VAL A 139 6.63 4.90 -11.31
N GLY A 140 6.36 6.06 -10.74
CA GLY A 140 6.24 6.26 -9.30
C GLY A 140 4.76 6.39 -8.95
N LEU A 141 4.18 5.34 -8.38
CA LEU A 141 2.78 5.29 -8.00
C LEU A 141 2.61 5.79 -6.57
N THR A 142 1.78 6.81 -6.35
CA THR A 142 1.39 7.26 -5.01
C THR A 142 -0.06 6.87 -4.75
N LEU A 143 -0.26 6.14 -3.67
CA LEU A 143 -1.55 5.69 -3.16
C LEU A 143 -1.88 6.44 -1.88
N LEU A 144 -3.15 6.79 -1.69
CA LEU A 144 -3.66 7.44 -0.49
C LEU A 144 -4.48 6.44 0.32
N ALA A 145 -4.13 6.22 1.58
CA ALA A 145 -4.93 5.46 2.53
C ALA A 145 -5.66 6.42 3.48
N PRO A 146 -6.97 6.62 3.30
CA PRO A 146 -7.77 7.49 4.17
C PRO A 146 -7.78 6.98 5.62
N HIS A 147 -7.81 5.66 5.81
CA HIS A 147 -7.61 5.02 7.12
C HIS A 147 -6.14 4.58 7.23
N PRO A 148 -5.34 5.22 8.11
CA PRO A 148 -3.89 5.09 8.06
C PRO A 148 -3.32 3.80 8.68
N LEU A 149 -4.14 2.97 9.30
CA LEU A 149 -3.68 1.77 10.00
C LEU A 149 -3.77 0.54 9.10
N PHE A 150 -2.73 -0.29 9.16
CA PHE A 150 -2.75 -1.61 8.57
C PHE A 150 -3.55 -2.56 9.47
N TYR A 151 -4.30 -3.47 8.86
CA TYR A 151 -5.01 -4.55 9.54
C TYR A 151 -4.46 -5.92 9.08
N GLY A 152 -4.67 -6.95 9.93
CA GLY A 152 -4.33 -8.33 9.61
C GLY A 152 -5.47 -9.05 8.88
N GLU A 153 -5.30 -10.34 8.64
CA GLU A 153 -6.43 -11.21 8.26
C GLU A 153 -7.47 -11.20 9.39
N ASP A 154 -8.75 -11.14 9.04
CA ASP A 154 -9.85 -11.16 9.99
C ASP A 154 -9.83 -12.47 10.78
N HIS A 155 -9.27 -12.45 11.97
CA HIS A 155 -9.51 -13.50 12.94
C HIS A 155 -10.86 -13.21 13.60
N LEU A 156 -11.89 -13.95 13.23
CA LEU A 156 -13.14 -13.98 13.95
C LEU A 156 -12.86 -14.51 15.36
N LEU A 157 -12.65 -13.62 16.30
CA LEU A 157 -12.69 -13.95 17.71
C LEU A 157 -14.16 -14.18 18.07
N SER A 158 -14.62 -15.42 17.96
CA SER A 158 -15.92 -15.81 18.52
C SER A 158 -15.80 -15.81 20.04
N TRP A 159 -16.25 -14.73 20.66
CA TRP A 159 -16.44 -14.67 22.09
C TRP A 159 -17.80 -15.27 22.43
N SER A 160 -17.82 -16.46 23.03
CA SER A 160 -19.01 -17.03 23.64
C SER A 160 -19.03 -16.63 25.11
N PRO A 161 -20.03 -15.89 25.60
CA PRO A 161 -20.17 -15.68 27.02
C PRO A 161 -20.38 -17.03 27.69
N LYS A 162 -19.54 -17.35 28.68
CA LYS A 162 -19.79 -18.51 29.55
C LYS A 162 -21.13 -18.28 30.25
N SER A 163 -22.11 -19.14 29.98
CA SER A 163 -23.31 -19.20 30.77
C SER A 163 -22.89 -19.51 32.20
N SER A 164 -23.12 -18.56 33.13
CA SER A 164 -23.02 -18.84 34.55
C SER A 164 -24.18 -19.78 34.86
N GLU A 165 -23.91 -21.09 34.96
CA GLU A 165 -24.81 -22.00 35.63
C GLU A 165 -24.91 -21.56 37.10
N GLY A 166 -26.07 -21.00 37.42
CA GLY A 166 -26.44 -20.69 38.78
C GLY A 166 -26.61 -21.98 39.58
N LYS A 167 -26.02 -21.97 40.78
CA LYS A 167 -26.44 -22.81 41.87
C LYS A 167 -27.49 -22.08 42.66
#